data_d321459becf3f3042459b7b4463bf1cc
#
_entry.id   d321459becf3f3042459b7b4463bf1cc
#
_cell.length_a   1.000
_cell.length_b   1.000
_cell.length_c   1.000
_cell.angle_alpha   90.00
_cell.angle_beta   90.00
_cell.angle_gamma   90.00
#
_symmetry.space_group_name_H-M   'P 1'
#
loop_
_entity.id
_entity.type
_entity.pdbx_description
1 polymer ?
#
loop_
_entity_poly.entity_id
_entity_poly.type
_entity_poly.pdbx_seq_one_letter_code
_entity_poly.pdbx_strand_id
1 'polypeptide(L)'
;MVLFIDKRDVRRLCIDHPAIALAALKLLAGRLRRCAELVETLSLHEVDQRLARLLLAEALARGTRQGAGATVELVLTNQQIAARIGTVREVVSRALTRLQQNGLIIVEGRRVTIPNQEALAAYAGE
;
A
#
# COMPACT_ATOMS: atom_id res chain seq x y z
N MET A 1 11.61 19.16 -24.64
CA MET A 1 10.86 19.69 -25.80
C MET A 1 9.38 19.39 -25.60
N VAL A 2 8.56 20.43 -25.63
CA VAL A 2 7.09 20.28 -25.53
C VAL A 2 6.51 20.35 -26.92
N LEU A 3 5.87 19.26 -27.36
CA LEU A 3 5.16 19.21 -28.64
C LEU A 3 3.71 19.58 -28.40
N PHE A 4 3.32 20.74 -28.98
CA PHE A 4 1.92 21.12 -29.03
C PHE A 4 1.28 20.54 -30.29
N ILE A 5 0.37 19.59 -30.11
CA ILE A 5 -0.41 19.02 -31.19
C ILE A 5 -1.81 19.65 -31.13
N ASP A 6 -2.20 20.34 -32.20
CA ASP A 6 -3.54 20.92 -32.30
C ASP A 6 -4.58 19.79 -32.41
N LYS A 7 -5.74 20.02 -31.79
CA LYS A 7 -6.88 19.10 -31.81
C LYS A 7 -7.30 18.70 -33.24
N ARG A 8 -7.18 19.64 -34.19
CA ARG A 8 -7.46 19.39 -35.61
C ARG A 8 -6.46 18.42 -36.23
N ASP A 9 -5.18 18.57 -35.90
CA ASP A 9 -4.10 17.71 -36.41
C ASP A 9 -4.23 16.30 -35.88
N VAL A 10 -4.59 16.13 -34.61
CA VAL A 10 -4.86 14.82 -34.00
C VAL A 10 -6.02 14.13 -34.70
N ARG A 11 -7.11 14.86 -34.94
CA ARG A 11 -8.29 14.31 -35.64
C ARG A 11 -7.95 13.89 -37.07
N ARG A 12 -7.19 14.70 -37.80
CA ARG A 12 -6.74 14.39 -39.16
C ARG A 12 -5.85 13.16 -39.17
N LEU A 13 -4.90 13.06 -38.24
CA LEU A 13 -4.01 11.92 -38.08
C LEU A 13 -4.79 10.64 -37.83
N CYS A 14 -5.79 10.68 -36.95
CA CYS A 14 -6.64 9.52 -36.64
C CYS A 14 -7.46 9.05 -37.86
N ILE A 15 -7.93 9.99 -38.68
CA ILE A 15 -8.73 9.67 -39.86
C ILE A 15 -7.84 9.14 -41.00
N ASP A 16 -6.72 9.79 -41.24
CA ASP A 16 -5.82 9.46 -42.37
C ASP A 16 -4.94 8.24 -42.07
N HIS A 17 -4.60 8.02 -40.80
CA HIS A 17 -3.70 6.94 -40.35
C HIS A 17 -4.26 6.21 -39.13
N PRO A 18 -5.34 5.43 -39.29
CA PRO A 18 -5.96 4.73 -38.15
C PRO A 18 -5.05 3.73 -37.47
N ALA A 19 -4.11 3.12 -38.17
CA ALA A 19 -3.13 2.18 -37.62
C ALA A 19 -2.19 2.89 -36.63
N ILE A 20 -1.75 4.12 -36.96
CA ILE A 20 -0.89 4.94 -36.10
C ILE A 20 -1.68 5.39 -34.86
N ALA A 21 -2.94 5.81 -35.06
CA ALA A 21 -3.82 6.19 -33.95
C ALA A 21 -4.04 5.02 -32.99
N LEU A 22 -4.29 3.82 -33.48
CA LEU A 22 -4.45 2.63 -32.65
C LEU A 22 -3.18 2.29 -31.88
N ALA A 23 -2.02 2.39 -32.53
CA ALA A 23 -0.73 2.15 -31.88
C ALA A 23 -0.49 3.18 -30.74
N ALA A 24 -0.81 4.45 -30.99
CA ALA A 24 -0.70 5.50 -29.97
C ALA A 24 -1.63 5.26 -28.79
N LEU A 25 -2.87 4.84 -29.03
CA LEU A 25 -3.82 4.49 -27.97
C LEU A 25 -3.34 3.33 -27.11
N LYS A 26 -2.78 2.29 -27.72
CA LYS A 26 -2.22 1.15 -27.00
C LYS A 26 -1.02 1.55 -26.14
N LEU A 27 -0.17 2.42 -26.64
CA LEU A 27 0.99 2.95 -25.91
C LEU A 27 0.54 3.77 -24.71
N LEU A 28 -0.41 4.68 -24.90
CA LEU A 28 -0.95 5.53 -23.84
C LEU A 28 -1.69 4.71 -22.78
N ALA A 29 -2.49 3.74 -23.19
CA ALA A 29 -3.17 2.84 -22.27
C ALA A 29 -2.17 2.04 -21.41
N GLY A 30 -1.07 1.59 -22.00
CA GLY A 30 -0.01 0.90 -21.28
C GLY A 30 0.70 1.80 -20.26
N ARG A 31 0.97 3.04 -20.61
CA ARG A 31 1.56 4.03 -19.70
C ARG A 31 0.61 4.37 -18.55
N LEU A 32 -0.66 4.55 -18.85
CA LEU A 32 -1.67 4.83 -17.83
C LEU A 32 -1.78 3.69 -16.82
N ARG A 33 -1.79 2.45 -17.27
CA ARG A 33 -1.78 1.29 -16.38
C ARG A 33 -0.56 1.25 -15.49
N ARG A 34 0.64 1.53 -16.02
CA ARG A 34 1.87 1.57 -15.21
C ARG A 34 1.83 2.67 -14.15
N CYS A 35 1.30 3.84 -14.49
CA CYS A 35 1.11 4.92 -13.51
C CYS A 35 0.13 4.52 -12.42
N ALA A 36 -0.99 3.88 -12.78
CA ALA A 36 -1.97 3.40 -11.81
C ALA A 36 -1.39 2.34 -10.87
N GLU A 37 -0.61 1.39 -11.40
CA GLU A 37 0.09 0.37 -10.59
C GLU A 37 1.11 1.01 -9.63
N LEU A 38 1.85 2.01 -10.08
CA LEU A 38 2.82 2.72 -9.24
C LEU A 38 2.12 3.47 -8.11
N VAL A 39 1.04 4.18 -8.38
CA VAL A 39 0.24 4.89 -7.37
C VAL A 39 -0.33 3.89 -6.36
N GLU A 40 -0.86 2.77 -6.81
CA GLU A 40 -1.37 1.71 -5.94
C GLU A 40 -0.27 1.16 -5.03
N THR A 41 0.91 0.85 -5.56
CA THR A 41 2.06 0.35 -4.79
C THR A 41 2.48 1.34 -3.72
N LEU A 42 2.60 2.63 -4.04
CA LEU A 42 2.96 3.68 -3.07
C LEU A 42 1.91 3.83 -1.98
N SER A 43 0.63 3.78 -2.36
CA SER A 43 -0.49 3.87 -1.41
C SER A 43 -0.52 2.68 -0.45
N LEU A 44 -0.28 1.47 -0.93
CA LEU A 44 -0.22 0.27 -0.10
C LEU A 44 0.96 0.31 0.87
N HIS A 45 2.12 0.78 0.44
CA HIS A 45 3.29 0.93 1.30
C HIS A 45 3.02 1.93 2.45
N GLU A 46 2.36 3.04 2.15
CA GLU A 46 1.97 4.01 3.17
C GLU A 46 0.99 3.40 4.19
N VAL A 47 0.02 2.62 3.73
CA VAL A 47 -0.92 1.92 4.61
C VAL A 47 -0.18 0.92 5.51
N ASP A 48 0.75 0.16 4.96
CA ASP A 48 1.56 -0.80 5.71
C ASP A 48 2.38 -0.09 6.79
N GLN A 49 2.95 1.06 6.49
CA GLN A 49 3.69 1.88 7.46
C GLN A 49 2.79 2.40 8.58
N ARG A 50 1.60 2.88 8.25
CA ARG A 50 0.61 3.34 9.23
C ARG A 50 0.17 2.21 10.15
N LEU A 51 -0.07 1.04 9.57
CA LEU A 51 -0.44 -0.15 10.35
C LEU A 51 0.70 -0.57 11.28
N ALA A 52 1.93 -0.58 10.80
CA ALA A 52 3.10 -0.89 11.61
C ALA A 52 3.25 0.06 12.80
N ARG A 53 3.06 1.35 12.60
CA ARG A 53 3.07 2.35 13.67
C ARG A 53 1.98 2.11 14.70
N LEU A 54 0.78 1.77 14.24
CA LEU A 54 -0.33 1.46 15.14
C LEU A 54 -0.03 0.23 15.99
N LEU A 55 0.51 -0.84 15.39
CA LEU A 55 0.88 -2.06 16.11
C LEU A 55 1.98 -1.80 17.14
N LEU A 56 2.97 -0.99 16.81
CA LEU A 56 4.02 -0.58 17.76
C LEU A 56 3.44 0.22 18.92
N ALA A 57 2.52 1.14 18.64
CA ALA A 57 1.86 1.94 19.68
C ALA A 57 1.02 1.07 20.61
N GLU A 58 0.27 0.11 20.05
CA GLU A 58 -0.52 -0.83 20.86
C GLU A 58 0.38 -1.75 21.70
N ALA A 59 1.50 -2.21 21.15
CA ALA A 59 2.47 -3.00 21.88
C ALA A 59 3.09 -2.22 23.04
N LEU A 60 3.39 -0.95 22.83
CA LEU A 60 3.91 -0.08 23.87
C LEU A 60 2.89 0.18 24.99
N ALA A 61 1.63 0.38 24.61
CA ALA A 61 0.56 0.71 25.55
C ALA A 61 0.06 -0.50 26.34
N ARG A 62 -0.06 -1.66 25.70
CA ARG A 62 -0.75 -2.85 26.24
C ARG A 62 0.01 -4.15 26.09
N GLY A 63 1.11 -4.15 25.36
CA GLY A 63 1.87 -5.35 25.06
C GLY A 63 2.76 -5.81 26.18
N THR A 64 3.14 -7.08 26.13
CA THR A 64 4.14 -7.67 27.01
C THR A 64 5.45 -7.77 26.24
N ARG A 65 6.49 -7.18 26.77
CA ARG A 65 7.84 -7.25 26.19
C ARG A 65 8.46 -8.62 26.40
N GLN A 66 9.07 -9.15 25.34
CA GLN A 66 9.82 -10.40 25.37
C GLN A 66 11.14 -10.19 24.61
N GLY A 67 12.19 -9.77 25.32
CA GLY A 67 13.47 -9.45 24.69
C GLY A 67 13.37 -8.28 23.71
N ALA A 68 13.77 -8.52 22.46
CA ALA A 68 13.67 -7.53 21.39
C ALA A 68 12.24 -7.42 20.78
N GLY A 69 11.37 -8.34 21.13
CA GLY A 69 10.01 -8.42 20.60
C GLY A 69 8.95 -8.03 21.63
N ALA A 70 7.71 -8.11 21.20
CA ALA A 70 6.54 -7.87 22.04
C ALA A 70 5.36 -8.68 21.54
N THR A 71 4.45 -9.00 22.45
CA THR A 71 3.17 -9.63 22.13
C THR A 71 2.06 -8.74 22.65
N VAL A 72 1.06 -8.48 21.82
CA VAL A 72 -0.09 -7.68 22.20
C VAL A 72 -1.38 -8.36 21.75
N GLU A 73 -2.38 -8.32 22.60
CA GLU A 73 -3.73 -8.71 22.22
C GLU A 73 -4.48 -7.50 21.69
N LEU A 74 -4.89 -7.58 20.42
CA LEU A 74 -5.63 -6.47 19.79
C LEU A 74 -7.06 -6.46 20.28
N VAL A 75 -7.45 -5.34 20.90
CA VAL A 75 -8.83 -5.05 21.26
C VAL A 75 -9.61 -4.54 20.06
N LEU A 76 -8.89 -3.97 19.09
CA LEU A 76 -9.47 -3.39 17.89
C LEU A 76 -9.78 -4.45 16.84
N THR A 77 -10.96 -4.34 16.23
CA THR A 77 -11.29 -5.11 15.02
C THR A 77 -10.58 -4.53 13.80
N ASN A 78 -10.50 -5.30 12.73
CA ASN A 78 -9.90 -4.80 11.46
C ASN A 78 -10.64 -3.56 10.96
N GLN A 79 -11.95 -3.48 11.16
CA GLN A 79 -12.75 -2.31 10.78
C GLN A 79 -12.36 -1.08 11.61
N GLN A 80 -12.14 -1.24 12.90
CA GLN A 80 -11.69 -0.16 13.78
C GLN A 80 -10.28 0.29 13.46
N ILE A 81 -9.38 -0.64 13.15
CA ILE A 81 -8.02 -0.34 12.68
C ILE A 81 -8.10 0.47 11.38
N ALA A 82 -8.94 0.02 10.44
CA ALA A 82 -9.13 0.72 9.16
C ALA A 82 -9.59 2.16 9.35
N ALA A 83 -10.53 2.39 10.27
CA ALA A 83 -10.99 3.73 10.60
C ALA A 83 -9.87 4.62 11.17
N ARG A 84 -8.99 4.06 11.99
CA ARG A 84 -7.86 4.81 12.59
C ARG A 84 -6.78 5.17 11.60
N ILE A 85 -6.45 4.28 10.66
CA ILE A 85 -5.38 4.54 9.68
C ILE A 85 -5.90 5.14 8.38
N GLY A 86 -7.21 5.34 8.26
CA GLY A 86 -7.82 6.01 7.10
C GLY A 86 -7.95 5.12 5.86
N THR A 87 -8.34 3.88 6.04
CA THR A 87 -8.56 2.93 4.96
C THR A 87 -9.79 2.07 5.20
N VAL A 88 -9.95 0.98 4.48
CA VAL A 88 -11.06 0.04 4.61
C VAL A 88 -10.58 -1.31 5.15
N ARG A 89 -11.51 -2.09 5.70
CA ARG A 89 -11.24 -3.38 6.35
C ARG A 89 -10.43 -4.35 5.50
N GLU A 90 -10.76 -4.47 4.22
CA GLU A 90 -10.06 -5.39 3.31
C GLU A 90 -8.59 -5.02 3.11
N VAL A 91 -8.29 -3.74 3.05
CA VAL A 91 -6.92 -3.24 2.92
C VAL A 91 -6.13 -3.55 4.18
N VAL A 92 -6.71 -3.40 5.37
CA VAL A 92 -6.08 -3.78 6.64
C VAL A 92 -5.76 -5.27 6.67
N SER A 93 -6.69 -6.12 6.27
CA SER A 93 -6.49 -7.56 6.22
C SER A 93 -5.32 -7.94 5.32
N ARG A 94 -5.22 -7.34 4.15
CA ARG A 94 -4.12 -7.56 3.21
C ARG A 94 -2.79 -7.01 3.74
N ALA A 95 -2.83 -5.86 4.40
CA ALA A 95 -1.64 -5.26 5.01
C ALA A 95 -1.07 -6.14 6.12
N LEU A 96 -1.92 -6.68 6.98
CA LEU A 96 -1.52 -7.64 8.01
C LEU A 96 -0.85 -8.87 7.40
N THR A 97 -1.41 -9.40 6.33
CA THR A 97 -0.84 -10.54 5.60
C THR A 97 0.55 -10.20 5.04
N ARG A 98 0.71 -9.03 4.44
CA ARG A 98 2.02 -8.59 3.92
C ARG A 98 3.07 -8.45 5.01
N LEU A 99 2.73 -7.83 6.13
CA LEU A 99 3.64 -7.71 7.26
C LEU A 99 4.05 -9.09 7.80
N GLN A 100 3.11 -10.02 7.85
CA GLN A 100 3.37 -11.38 8.27
C GLN A 100 4.27 -12.13 7.28
N GLN A 101 4.04 -11.99 5.98
CA GLN A 101 4.87 -12.57 4.93
C GLN A 101 6.30 -12.03 4.96
N ASN A 102 6.49 -10.79 5.36
CA ASN A 102 7.80 -10.18 5.53
C ASN A 102 8.48 -10.54 6.86
N GLY A 103 7.84 -11.36 7.67
CA GLY A 103 8.39 -11.81 8.96
C GLY A 103 8.40 -10.74 10.04
N LEU A 104 7.66 -9.65 9.86
CA LEU A 104 7.63 -8.53 10.80
C LEU A 104 6.65 -8.73 11.95
N ILE A 105 5.59 -9.50 11.72
CA ILE A 105 4.59 -9.84 12.72
C ILE A 105 4.14 -11.30 12.56
N ILE A 106 3.55 -11.84 13.61
CA ILE A 106 2.86 -13.12 13.61
C ILE A 106 1.48 -12.90 14.19
N VAL A 107 0.44 -13.24 13.43
CA VAL A 107 -0.95 -13.05 13.84
C VAL A 107 -1.59 -14.38 14.17
N GLU A 108 -2.08 -14.54 15.40
CA GLU A 108 -2.82 -15.70 15.84
C GLU A 108 -4.14 -15.23 16.48
N GLY A 109 -5.22 -15.25 15.70
CA GLY A 109 -6.50 -14.67 16.14
C GLY A 109 -6.37 -13.17 16.40
N ARG A 110 -6.55 -12.77 17.66
CA ARG A 110 -6.39 -11.36 18.10
C ARG A 110 -4.99 -11.09 18.67
N ARG A 111 -4.16 -12.12 18.82
CA ARG A 111 -2.82 -11.95 19.35
C ARG A 111 -1.87 -11.63 18.21
N VAL A 112 -1.13 -10.54 18.36
CA VAL A 112 -0.09 -10.13 17.41
C VAL A 112 1.25 -10.20 18.14
N THR A 113 2.17 -10.98 17.62
CA THR A 113 3.54 -11.07 18.12
C THR A 113 4.44 -10.30 17.16
N ILE A 114 5.23 -9.40 17.70
CA ILE A 114 6.26 -8.64 16.96
C ILE A 114 7.60 -9.24 17.36
N PRO A 115 8.25 -10.07 16.50
CA PRO A 115 9.51 -10.72 16.87
C PRO A 115 10.64 -9.73 17.14
N ASN A 116 10.69 -8.63 16.41
CA ASN A 116 11.69 -7.60 16.57
C ASN A 116 11.06 -6.22 16.36
N GLN A 117 10.95 -5.45 17.43
CA GLN A 117 10.35 -4.12 17.41
C GLN A 117 11.15 -3.13 16.56
N GLU A 118 12.47 -3.22 16.58
CA GLU A 118 13.34 -2.35 15.78
C GLU A 118 13.16 -2.57 14.28
N ALA A 119 13.01 -3.84 13.86
CA ALA A 119 12.76 -4.16 12.46
C ALA A 119 11.40 -3.60 11.99
N LEU A 120 10.37 -3.72 12.81
CA LEU A 120 9.06 -3.16 12.49
C LEU A 120 9.08 -1.64 12.48
N ALA A 121 9.78 -1.00 13.42
CA ALA A 121 9.95 0.45 13.46
C ALA A 121 10.69 0.96 12.23
N ALA A 122 11.75 0.28 11.80
CA ALA A 122 12.47 0.62 10.58
C ALA A 122 11.57 0.53 9.34
N TYR A 123 10.74 -0.50 9.27
CA TYR A 123 9.75 -0.65 8.18
C TYR A 123 8.72 0.48 8.21
N ALA A 124 8.29 0.90 9.40
CA ALA A 124 7.35 2.00 9.59
C ALA A 124 7.92 3.38 9.27
N GLY A 125 9.22 3.48 9.02
CA GLY A 125 9.90 4.74 8.72
C GLY A 125 10.28 5.56 9.97
N GLU A 126 10.41 4.89 11.10
CA GLU A 126 10.83 5.51 12.37
C GLU A 126 12.32 5.31 12.65
#